data_942f1b9bf8b1777fe85b4745828aa037
#
_entry.id   942f1b9bf8b1777fe85b4745828aa037
#
_cell.length_a   1.000
_cell.length_b   1.000
_cell.length_c   1.000
_cell.angle_alpha   90.00
_cell.angle_beta   90.00
_cell.angle_gamma   90.00
#
_symmetry.space_group_name_H-M   'P 1'
#
loop_
_entity.id
_entity.type
_entity.pdbx_description
1 polymer ?
#
loop_
_entity_poly.entity_id
_entity_poly.type
_entity_poly.pdbx_seq_one_letter_code
_entity_poly.pdbx_strand_id
1 'polypeptide(L)'
;MLELDLSADIQALRLTYGDIREVIDVETLRSDIARLSEEAGVPDLWDDPERAQKVTSALSHRQSALARVEGIGRRLDDLEVLVGLANEMGDEESAVEARAELTALTEIINQLEVQTLMDGEYDERSAIVTIRSGAGGDDATDFAEMLMRMYLRWAERHKYPVKVLDTSYAEGAGIKSATFEIDAPYAFGTVSVEAGTHRLARISPFGSADKRQTSFAAVEVIPLMEEATEVDIPENDIRVDVFRSSGPCLLYTSRAHET
;
A
#
# COMPACT_ATOMS: atom_id res chain seq x y z
N MET A 1 -7.82 31.52 33.23
CA MET A 1 -7.33 31.60 31.86
C MET A 1 -6.85 30.20 31.50
N LEU A 2 -7.50 29.56 30.55
CA LEU A 2 -6.98 28.31 29.98
C LEU A 2 -5.82 28.70 29.05
N GLU A 3 -4.59 28.52 29.54
CA GLU A 3 -3.40 28.69 28.71
C GLU A 3 -3.23 27.39 27.90
N LEU A 4 -3.60 27.44 26.62
CA LEU A 4 -3.41 26.33 25.72
C LEU A 4 -1.95 26.33 25.23
N ASP A 5 -1.10 25.58 25.91
CA ASP A 5 0.29 25.43 25.49
C ASP A 5 0.45 24.20 24.60
N LEU A 6 0.39 24.40 23.30
CA LEU A 6 0.68 23.40 22.25
C LEU A 6 1.97 23.74 21.50
N SER A 7 2.72 24.73 21.95
CA SER A 7 3.88 25.29 21.23
C SER A 7 4.97 24.23 21.01
N ALA A 8 5.24 23.40 22.02
CA ALA A 8 6.25 22.35 21.92
C ALA A 8 5.85 21.25 20.92
N ASP A 9 4.58 20.86 20.92
CA ASP A 9 4.06 19.83 20.01
C ASP A 9 4.06 20.33 18.55
N ILE A 10 3.62 21.56 18.32
CA ILE A 10 3.65 22.20 17.00
C ILE A 10 5.08 22.34 16.49
N GLN A 11 6.02 22.74 17.37
CA GLN A 11 7.42 22.86 17.00
C GLN A 11 8.03 21.49 16.62
N ALA A 12 7.72 20.44 17.38
CA ALA A 12 8.14 19.08 17.06
C ALA A 12 7.62 18.63 15.69
N LEU A 13 6.32 18.86 15.41
CA LEU A 13 5.73 18.54 14.11
C LEU A 13 6.36 19.34 12.96
N ARG A 14 6.71 20.62 13.18
CA ARG A 14 7.40 21.42 12.18
C ARG A 14 8.80 20.91 11.85
N LEU A 15 9.53 20.42 12.84
CA LEU A 15 10.84 19.80 12.61
C LEU A 15 10.69 18.55 11.75
N THR A 16 9.84 17.59 12.16
CA THR A 16 9.58 16.38 11.38
C THR A 16 9.10 16.70 9.96
N TYR A 17 8.18 17.66 9.81
CA TYR A 17 7.72 18.11 8.49
C TYR A 17 8.86 18.74 7.66
N GLY A 18 9.78 19.47 8.29
CA GLY A 18 10.97 20.02 7.64
C GLY A 18 11.87 18.93 7.07
N ASP A 19 12.15 17.91 7.87
CA ASP A 19 12.95 16.75 7.47
C ASP A 19 12.31 15.98 6.31
N ILE A 20 10.99 15.77 6.38
CA ILE A 20 10.20 15.14 5.29
C ILE A 20 10.30 15.95 3.99
N ARG A 21 10.18 17.27 4.06
CA ARG A 21 10.28 18.15 2.89
C ARG A 21 11.67 18.09 2.23
N GLU A 22 12.72 17.94 3.03
CA GLU A 22 14.09 17.80 2.54
C GLU A 22 14.26 16.45 1.80
N VAL A 23 13.74 15.36 2.36
CA VAL A 23 13.78 14.02 1.74
C VAL A 23 12.97 13.97 0.43
N ILE A 24 11.77 14.56 0.41
CA ILE A 24 10.90 14.58 -0.79
C ILE A 24 11.48 15.47 -1.90
N ASP A 25 12.41 16.38 -1.59
CA ASP A 25 12.99 17.35 -2.53
C ASP A 25 11.91 18.10 -3.33
N VAL A 26 11.22 19.00 -2.65
CA VAL A 26 10.10 19.77 -3.21
C VAL A 26 10.51 20.56 -4.47
N GLU A 27 11.77 20.99 -4.59
CA GLU A 27 12.24 21.76 -5.76
C GLU A 27 12.38 20.84 -6.99
N THR A 28 12.91 19.63 -6.82
CA THR A 28 12.93 18.62 -7.89
C THR A 28 11.51 18.24 -8.30
N LEU A 29 10.59 18.07 -7.33
CA LEU A 29 9.18 17.77 -7.60
C LEU A 29 8.52 18.87 -8.44
N ARG A 30 8.77 20.15 -8.14
CA ARG A 30 8.28 21.29 -8.93
C ARG A 30 8.85 21.32 -10.34
N SER A 31 10.14 21.03 -10.47
CA SER A 31 10.84 20.95 -11.77
C SER A 31 10.25 19.84 -12.65
N ASP A 32 10.00 18.67 -12.07
CA ASP A 32 9.35 17.53 -12.74
C ASP A 32 7.94 17.87 -13.21
N ILE A 33 7.14 18.53 -12.36
CA ILE A 33 5.79 18.99 -12.72
C ILE A 33 5.85 19.96 -13.91
N ALA A 34 6.80 20.92 -13.90
CA ALA A 34 6.96 21.86 -14.99
C ALA A 34 7.30 21.14 -16.31
N ARG A 35 8.26 20.22 -16.27
CA ARG A 35 8.68 19.41 -17.42
C ARG A 35 7.55 18.54 -17.96
N LEU A 36 6.84 17.81 -17.08
CA LEU A 36 5.71 16.96 -17.47
C LEU A 36 4.52 17.77 -17.99
N SER A 37 4.30 18.99 -17.45
CA SER A 37 3.26 19.89 -17.94
C SER A 37 3.57 20.43 -19.34
N GLU A 38 4.85 20.72 -19.62
CA GLU A 38 5.29 21.10 -20.96
C GLU A 38 5.10 19.95 -21.94
N GLU A 39 5.52 18.72 -21.56
CA GLU A 39 5.33 17.52 -22.38
C GLU A 39 3.85 17.22 -22.64
N ALA A 40 2.98 17.36 -21.64
CA ALA A 40 1.54 17.19 -21.77
C ALA A 40 0.88 18.23 -22.70
N GLY A 41 1.51 19.41 -22.86
CA GLY A 41 1.06 20.48 -23.76
C GLY A 41 1.44 20.27 -25.23
N VAL A 42 2.28 19.28 -25.56
CA VAL A 42 2.70 19.02 -26.94
C VAL A 42 1.59 18.31 -27.71
N PRO A 43 1.14 18.82 -28.87
CA PRO A 43 0.05 18.20 -29.64
C PRO A 43 0.31 16.74 -30.05
N ASP A 44 1.54 16.41 -30.40
CA ASP A 44 1.95 15.08 -30.87
C ASP A 44 1.83 13.99 -29.76
N LEU A 45 1.73 14.38 -28.49
CA LEU A 45 1.54 13.44 -27.39
C LEU A 45 0.23 12.65 -27.53
N TRP A 46 -0.80 13.29 -28.06
CA TRP A 46 -2.14 12.71 -28.17
C TRP A 46 -2.30 11.75 -29.35
N ASP A 47 -1.30 11.67 -30.21
CA ASP A 47 -1.22 10.70 -31.31
C ASP A 47 -0.85 9.29 -30.79
N ASP A 48 -0.25 9.22 -29.57
CA ASP A 48 0.10 7.98 -28.86
C ASP A 48 -0.65 7.91 -27.50
N PRO A 49 -1.79 7.19 -27.44
CA PRO A 49 -2.61 7.11 -26.24
C PRO A 49 -1.88 6.53 -25.02
N GLU A 50 -0.97 5.56 -25.21
CA GLU A 50 -0.23 4.94 -24.10
C GLU A 50 0.77 5.93 -23.49
N ARG A 51 1.50 6.64 -24.34
CA ARG A 51 2.41 7.69 -23.90
C ARG A 51 1.66 8.83 -23.23
N ALA A 52 0.52 9.26 -23.80
CA ALA A 52 -0.31 10.29 -23.21
C ALA A 52 -0.82 9.89 -21.82
N GLN A 53 -1.26 8.66 -21.64
CA GLN A 53 -1.69 8.13 -20.35
C GLN A 53 -0.55 8.12 -19.34
N LYS A 54 0.64 7.66 -19.71
CA LYS A 54 1.83 7.66 -18.83
C LYS A 54 2.21 9.06 -18.37
N VAL A 55 2.30 10.01 -19.29
CA VAL A 55 2.67 11.40 -18.98
C VAL A 55 1.63 12.08 -18.09
N THR A 56 0.34 11.95 -18.43
CA THR A 56 -0.73 12.56 -17.64
C THR A 56 -0.89 11.94 -16.26
N SER A 57 -0.72 10.62 -16.13
CA SER A 57 -0.72 9.93 -14.85
C SER A 57 0.46 10.36 -13.98
N ALA A 58 1.68 10.39 -14.54
CA ALA A 58 2.86 10.86 -13.83
C ALA A 58 2.70 12.31 -13.36
N LEU A 59 2.20 13.21 -14.22
CA LEU A 59 1.92 14.60 -13.89
C LEU A 59 0.93 14.71 -12.71
N SER A 60 -0.19 13.97 -12.79
CA SER A 60 -1.22 13.96 -11.75
C SER A 60 -0.67 13.46 -10.40
N HIS A 61 0.15 12.43 -10.41
CA HIS A 61 0.80 11.90 -9.20
C HIS A 61 1.75 12.92 -8.57
N ARG A 62 2.62 13.58 -9.37
CA ARG A 62 3.55 14.60 -8.88
C ARG A 62 2.81 15.84 -8.33
N GLN A 63 1.77 16.30 -9.03
CA GLN A 63 0.92 17.41 -8.56
C GLN A 63 0.22 17.06 -7.25
N SER A 64 -0.32 15.85 -7.11
CA SER A 64 -0.98 15.41 -5.89
C SER A 64 -0.01 15.30 -4.71
N ALA A 65 1.21 14.81 -4.95
CA ALA A 65 2.27 14.76 -3.94
C ALA A 65 2.65 16.17 -3.46
N LEU A 66 2.90 17.11 -4.39
CA LEU A 66 3.21 18.50 -4.06
C LEU A 66 2.07 19.16 -3.27
N ALA A 67 0.83 19.02 -3.73
CA ALA A 67 -0.34 19.60 -3.09
C ALA A 67 -0.54 19.07 -1.65
N ARG A 68 -0.23 17.77 -1.42
CA ARG A 68 -0.27 17.15 -0.10
C ARG A 68 0.76 17.78 0.84
N VAL A 69 2.02 17.85 0.40
CA VAL A 69 3.11 18.41 1.21
C VAL A 69 2.84 19.90 1.53
N GLU A 70 2.51 20.71 0.54
CA GLU A 70 2.21 22.14 0.74
C GLU A 70 0.94 22.35 1.58
N GLY A 71 -0.06 21.45 1.44
CA GLY A 71 -1.27 21.47 2.24
C GLY A 71 -1.01 21.27 3.74
N ILE A 72 -0.10 20.35 4.09
CA ILE A 72 0.32 20.13 5.49
C ILE A 72 1.00 21.38 6.05
N GLY A 73 1.89 22.01 5.27
CA GLY A 73 2.56 23.25 5.69
C GLY A 73 1.58 24.37 6.03
N ARG A 74 0.58 24.61 5.13
CA ARG A 74 -0.47 25.61 5.40
C ARG A 74 -1.27 25.28 6.65
N ARG A 75 -1.67 24.03 6.85
CA ARG A 75 -2.41 23.61 8.04
C ARG A 75 -1.61 23.79 9.33
N LEU A 76 -0.28 23.60 9.31
CA LEU A 76 0.58 23.90 10.45
C LEU A 76 0.63 25.40 10.75
N ASP A 77 0.66 26.26 9.70
CA ASP A 77 0.62 27.70 9.86
C ASP A 77 -0.73 28.17 10.44
N ASP A 78 -1.83 27.62 9.89
CA ASP A 78 -3.19 27.91 10.36
C ASP A 78 -3.40 27.46 11.82
N LEU A 79 -2.83 26.32 12.22
CA LEU A 79 -2.90 25.82 13.59
C LEU A 79 -2.21 26.77 14.59
N GLU A 80 -1.05 27.34 14.24
CA GLU A 80 -0.38 28.32 15.09
C GLU A 80 -1.24 29.56 15.30
N VAL A 81 -1.87 30.05 14.22
CA VAL A 81 -2.78 31.19 14.30
C VAL A 81 -3.99 30.87 15.17
N LEU A 82 -4.58 29.67 14.99
CA LEU A 82 -5.74 29.23 15.77
C LEU A 82 -5.43 29.15 17.29
N VAL A 83 -4.26 28.60 17.65
CA VAL A 83 -3.80 28.55 19.05
C VAL A 83 -3.60 29.96 19.62
N GLY A 84 -3.02 30.88 18.83
CA GLY A 84 -2.86 32.28 19.22
C GLY A 84 -4.18 32.94 19.53
N LEU A 85 -5.15 32.83 18.63
CA LEU A 85 -6.50 33.39 18.78
C LEU A 85 -7.27 32.78 19.96
N ALA A 86 -7.19 31.46 20.15
CA ALA A 86 -7.84 30.78 21.27
C ALA A 86 -7.32 31.30 22.62
N ASN A 87 -6.01 31.53 22.74
CA ASN A 87 -5.40 32.09 23.95
C ASN A 87 -5.75 33.56 24.18
N GLU A 88 -5.75 34.39 23.15
CA GLU A 88 -6.10 35.81 23.24
C GLU A 88 -7.55 36.04 23.63
N MET A 89 -8.46 35.29 23.04
CA MET A 89 -9.89 35.42 23.26
C MET A 89 -10.39 34.60 24.45
N GLY A 90 -9.62 33.65 24.96
CA GLY A 90 -10.03 32.71 26.01
C GLY A 90 -11.16 31.80 25.54
N ASP A 91 -11.22 31.50 24.22
CA ASP A 91 -12.29 30.73 23.59
C ASP A 91 -12.01 29.22 23.70
N GLU A 92 -12.89 28.54 24.44
CA GLU A 92 -12.77 27.10 24.69
C GLU A 92 -13.09 26.28 23.44
N GLU A 93 -13.98 26.77 22.55
CA GLU A 93 -14.34 26.07 21.30
C GLU A 93 -13.16 26.05 20.35
N SER A 94 -12.48 27.18 20.12
CA SER A 94 -11.25 27.26 19.34
C SER A 94 -10.10 26.43 19.93
N ALA A 95 -10.02 26.31 21.26
CA ALA A 95 -9.04 25.46 21.92
C ALA A 95 -9.27 23.97 21.68
N VAL A 96 -10.53 23.52 21.64
CA VAL A 96 -10.90 22.13 21.30
C VAL A 96 -10.58 21.85 19.84
N GLU A 97 -10.90 22.77 18.93
CA GLU A 97 -10.59 22.65 17.51
C GLU A 97 -9.08 22.55 17.25
N ALA A 98 -8.30 23.40 17.91
CA ALA A 98 -6.83 23.36 17.79
C ALA A 98 -6.22 22.02 18.24
N ARG A 99 -6.73 21.42 19.32
CA ARG A 99 -6.29 20.08 19.76
C ARG A 99 -6.67 18.98 18.78
N ALA A 100 -7.88 19.05 18.20
CA ALA A 100 -8.32 18.10 17.20
C ALA A 100 -7.47 18.20 15.93
N GLU A 101 -7.16 19.42 15.47
CA GLU A 101 -6.32 19.67 14.31
C GLU A 101 -4.88 19.21 14.55
N LEU A 102 -4.32 19.47 15.74
CA LEU A 102 -2.99 18.96 16.12
C LEU A 102 -2.94 17.43 16.03
N THR A 103 -3.95 16.76 16.57
CA THR A 103 -4.02 15.29 16.51
C THR A 103 -4.08 14.78 15.07
N ALA A 104 -4.91 15.40 14.24
CA ALA A 104 -5.04 15.04 12.82
C ALA A 104 -3.73 15.27 12.04
N LEU A 105 -3.05 16.40 12.29
CA LEU A 105 -1.76 16.70 11.67
C LEU A 105 -0.66 15.72 12.12
N THR A 106 -0.66 15.35 13.39
CA THR A 106 0.28 14.36 13.93
C THR A 106 0.14 13.02 13.20
N GLU A 107 -1.10 12.54 13.00
CA GLU A 107 -1.34 11.30 12.27
C GLU A 107 -0.90 11.38 10.81
N ILE A 108 -1.19 12.49 10.13
CA ILE A 108 -0.83 12.69 8.72
C ILE A 108 0.69 12.78 8.54
N ILE A 109 1.39 13.53 9.41
CA ILE A 109 2.84 13.71 9.34
C ILE A 109 3.55 12.38 9.64
N ASN A 110 3.12 11.62 10.66
CA ASN A 110 3.66 10.30 10.96
C ASN A 110 3.47 9.32 9.78
N GLN A 111 2.31 9.34 9.12
CA GLN A 111 2.09 8.52 7.93
C GLN A 111 3.01 8.92 6.77
N LEU A 112 3.22 10.22 6.57
CA LEU A 112 4.10 10.72 5.53
C LEU A 112 5.57 10.40 5.83
N GLU A 113 6.00 10.49 7.09
CA GLU A 113 7.33 10.09 7.54
C GLU A 113 7.62 8.62 7.22
N VAL A 114 6.67 7.72 7.52
CA VAL A 114 6.80 6.30 7.15
C VAL A 114 6.93 6.12 5.64
N GLN A 115 6.18 6.88 4.84
CA GLN A 115 6.28 6.83 3.37
C GLN A 115 7.65 7.30 2.86
N THR A 116 8.28 8.30 3.48
CA THR A 116 9.62 8.76 3.07
C THR A 116 10.74 7.75 3.35
N LEU A 117 10.50 6.76 4.21
CA LEU A 117 11.42 5.66 4.47
C LEU A 117 11.28 4.50 3.46
N MET A 118 10.26 4.54 2.60
CA MET A 118 10.00 3.53 1.56
C MET A 118 10.71 3.97 0.27
N ASP A 119 11.95 3.54 0.08
CA ASP A 119 12.80 3.87 -1.07
C ASP A 119 13.02 2.69 -2.04
N GLY A 120 12.34 1.58 -1.82
CA GLY A 120 12.38 0.41 -2.68
C GLY A 120 11.75 0.67 -4.06
N GLU A 121 12.34 0.08 -5.11
CA GLU A 121 11.92 0.25 -6.52
C GLU A 121 10.42 0.08 -6.76
N TYR A 122 9.77 -0.77 -5.94
CA TYR A 122 8.35 -1.10 -6.11
C TYR A 122 7.47 -0.59 -4.96
N ASP A 123 8.02 0.10 -3.97
CA ASP A 123 7.29 0.49 -2.76
C ASP A 123 6.11 1.42 -3.04
N GLU A 124 6.22 2.29 -4.03
CA GLU A 124 5.14 3.22 -4.44
C GLU A 124 3.94 2.52 -5.11
N ARG A 125 4.08 1.23 -5.48
CA ARG A 125 3.07 0.54 -6.27
C ARG A 125 1.91 0.03 -5.44
N SER A 126 0.79 -0.22 -6.12
CA SER A 126 -0.32 -1.03 -5.61
C SER A 126 0.13 -2.46 -5.33
N ALA A 127 -0.56 -3.17 -4.45
CA ALA A 127 -0.18 -4.50 -4.01
C ALA A 127 -1.20 -5.56 -4.43
N ILE A 128 -0.71 -6.73 -4.85
CA ILE A 128 -1.50 -7.96 -4.94
C ILE A 128 -1.13 -8.83 -3.75
N VAL A 129 -2.12 -9.17 -2.94
CA VAL A 129 -1.97 -10.01 -1.75
C VAL A 129 -2.62 -11.36 -2.00
N THR A 130 -1.85 -12.43 -1.83
CA THR A 130 -2.35 -13.80 -1.92
C THR A 130 -2.20 -14.48 -0.56
N ILE A 131 -3.30 -15.01 -0.04
CA ILE A 131 -3.34 -15.75 1.21
C ILE A 131 -3.62 -17.20 0.88
N ARG A 132 -2.85 -18.12 1.48
CA ARG A 132 -3.06 -19.58 1.33
C ARG A 132 -3.07 -20.24 2.69
N SER A 133 -4.07 -21.11 2.92
CA SER A 133 -4.10 -21.94 4.13
C SER A 133 -2.94 -22.93 4.12
N GLY A 134 -2.29 -23.08 5.26
CA GLY A 134 -1.19 -24.00 5.46
C GLY A 134 -1.59 -25.25 6.28
N ALA A 135 -0.68 -25.74 7.10
CA ALA A 135 -0.96 -26.87 7.97
C ALA A 135 -1.91 -26.49 9.12
N GLY A 136 -2.90 -27.36 9.39
CA GLY A 136 -3.87 -27.18 10.50
C GLY A 136 -5.32 -27.55 10.15
N GLY A 137 -5.58 -28.10 8.95
CA GLY A 137 -6.94 -28.50 8.53
C GLY A 137 -7.93 -27.34 8.53
N ASP A 138 -9.15 -27.58 9.06
CA ASP A 138 -10.21 -26.55 9.13
C ASP A 138 -9.80 -25.32 9.95
N ASP A 139 -8.95 -25.47 10.96
CA ASP A 139 -8.38 -24.33 11.68
C ASP A 139 -7.48 -23.45 10.81
N ALA A 140 -6.75 -24.02 9.86
CA ALA A 140 -5.87 -23.25 8.97
C ALA A 140 -6.69 -22.53 7.87
N THR A 141 -7.74 -23.15 7.35
CA THR A 141 -8.63 -22.53 6.36
C THR A 141 -9.45 -21.40 6.98
N ASP A 142 -9.93 -21.56 8.20
CA ASP A 142 -10.59 -20.49 8.96
C ASP A 142 -9.61 -19.34 9.29
N PHE A 143 -8.37 -19.69 9.66
CA PHE A 143 -7.34 -18.66 9.90
C PHE A 143 -7.01 -17.85 8.64
N ALA A 144 -6.93 -18.50 7.48
CA ALA A 144 -6.71 -17.81 6.21
C ALA A 144 -7.87 -16.81 5.90
N GLU A 145 -9.12 -17.17 6.20
CA GLU A 145 -10.26 -16.26 6.09
C GLU A 145 -10.18 -15.10 7.09
N MET A 146 -9.73 -15.38 8.32
CA MET A 146 -9.51 -14.32 9.31
C MET A 146 -8.46 -13.32 8.84
N LEU A 147 -7.35 -13.76 8.24
CA LEU A 147 -6.31 -12.90 7.68
C LEU A 147 -6.87 -12.08 6.51
N MET A 148 -7.58 -12.69 5.57
CA MET A 148 -8.24 -11.97 4.48
C MET A 148 -9.13 -10.85 5.04
N ARG A 149 -9.99 -11.16 5.98
CA ARG A 149 -10.87 -10.17 6.61
C ARG A 149 -10.10 -9.08 7.34
N MET A 150 -8.97 -9.41 7.97
CA MET A 150 -8.10 -8.44 8.64
C MET A 150 -7.55 -7.42 7.64
N TYR A 151 -6.97 -7.87 6.53
CA TYR A 151 -6.40 -6.98 5.51
C TYR A 151 -7.47 -6.16 4.78
N LEU A 152 -8.61 -6.75 4.44
CA LEU A 152 -9.71 -6.01 3.82
C LEU A 152 -10.21 -4.88 4.74
N ARG A 153 -10.37 -5.14 6.04
CA ARG A 153 -10.77 -4.11 7.01
C ARG A 153 -9.68 -3.08 7.27
N TRP A 154 -8.42 -3.47 7.18
CA TRP A 154 -7.31 -2.53 7.26
C TRP A 154 -7.33 -1.57 6.06
N ALA A 155 -7.47 -2.08 4.86
CA ALA A 155 -7.57 -1.27 3.64
C ALA A 155 -8.81 -0.34 3.67
N GLU A 156 -9.96 -0.85 4.11
CA GLU A 156 -11.19 -0.04 4.27
C GLU A 156 -10.99 1.14 5.22
N ARG A 157 -10.35 0.92 6.38
CA ARG A 157 -10.04 2.00 7.34
C ARG A 157 -9.11 3.06 6.77
N HIS A 158 -8.19 2.67 5.88
CA HIS A 158 -7.30 3.59 5.16
C HIS A 158 -7.93 4.17 3.91
N LYS A 159 -9.20 3.80 3.60
CA LYS A 159 -9.92 4.21 2.38
C LYS A 159 -9.22 3.79 1.10
N TYR A 160 -8.50 2.68 1.15
CA TYR A 160 -7.85 2.09 -0.02
C TYR A 160 -8.86 1.23 -0.79
N PRO A 161 -9.04 1.46 -2.09
CA PRO A 161 -9.84 0.58 -2.93
C PRO A 161 -9.27 -0.84 -2.92
N VAL A 162 -10.13 -1.84 -2.77
CA VAL A 162 -9.76 -3.25 -2.83
C VAL A 162 -10.60 -3.98 -3.84
N LYS A 163 -9.95 -4.79 -4.66
CA LYS A 163 -10.60 -5.68 -5.63
C LYS A 163 -10.21 -7.12 -5.32
N VAL A 164 -11.20 -7.94 -4.95
CA VAL A 164 -11.00 -9.38 -4.80
C VAL A 164 -10.95 -10.00 -6.20
N LEU A 165 -9.82 -10.66 -6.51
CA LEU A 165 -9.55 -11.26 -7.81
C LEU A 165 -10.01 -12.72 -7.86
N ASP A 166 -9.69 -13.49 -6.80
CA ASP A 166 -10.05 -14.90 -6.68
C ASP A 166 -10.25 -15.30 -5.22
N THR A 167 -11.13 -16.26 -4.99
CA THR A 167 -11.33 -16.87 -3.67
C THR A 167 -11.72 -18.35 -3.83
N SER A 168 -10.89 -19.23 -3.27
CA SER A 168 -11.17 -20.66 -3.20
C SER A 168 -11.61 -21.04 -1.79
N TYR A 169 -12.86 -21.45 -1.66
CA TYR A 169 -13.44 -21.86 -0.36
C TYR A 169 -13.05 -23.28 0.02
N ALA A 170 -12.95 -23.54 1.32
CA ALA A 170 -12.78 -24.88 1.85
C ALA A 170 -14.15 -25.61 1.95
N GLU A 171 -14.12 -26.95 2.04
CA GLU A 171 -15.33 -27.74 2.17
C GLU A 171 -15.98 -27.64 3.55
N GLY A 172 -15.17 -27.45 4.59
CA GLY A 172 -15.63 -27.33 5.98
C GLY A 172 -15.85 -25.87 6.38
N ALA A 173 -14.77 -25.14 6.63
CA ALA A 173 -14.81 -23.76 7.07
C ALA A 173 -13.68 -22.93 6.45
N GLY A 174 -13.92 -21.66 6.24
CA GLY A 174 -12.92 -20.73 5.76
C GLY A 174 -12.53 -20.87 4.28
N ILE A 175 -11.32 -20.44 3.94
CA ILE A 175 -10.81 -20.41 2.57
C ILE A 175 -9.53 -21.22 2.41
N LYS A 176 -9.36 -21.89 1.26
CA LYS A 176 -8.09 -22.50 0.85
C LYS A 176 -7.10 -21.45 0.39
N SER A 177 -7.58 -20.49 -0.39
CA SER A 177 -6.79 -19.34 -0.85
C SER A 177 -7.69 -18.15 -1.18
N ALA A 178 -7.11 -16.96 -1.13
CA ALA A 178 -7.71 -15.76 -1.67
C ALA A 178 -6.63 -14.86 -2.25
N THR A 179 -6.95 -14.19 -3.36
CA THR A 179 -6.10 -13.18 -3.98
C THR A 179 -6.90 -11.90 -4.16
N PHE A 180 -6.35 -10.78 -3.73
CA PHE A 180 -6.97 -9.47 -3.86
C PHE A 180 -5.92 -8.39 -4.11
N GLU A 181 -6.34 -7.37 -4.81
CA GLU A 181 -5.56 -6.18 -5.15
C GLU A 181 -5.92 -5.04 -4.18
N ILE A 182 -4.92 -4.34 -3.68
CA ILE A 182 -5.05 -3.09 -2.93
C ILE A 182 -4.53 -1.99 -3.84
N ASP A 183 -5.44 -1.19 -4.40
CA ASP A 183 -5.11 -0.14 -5.36
C ASP A 183 -4.90 1.19 -4.64
N ALA A 184 -3.68 1.37 -4.13
CA ALA A 184 -3.30 2.60 -3.45
C ALA A 184 -1.79 2.84 -3.57
N PRO A 185 -1.36 4.12 -3.60
CA PRO A 185 0.05 4.46 -3.53
C PRO A 185 0.68 3.90 -2.24
N TYR A 186 1.90 3.35 -2.35
CA TYR A 186 2.64 2.73 -1.26
C TYR A 186 1.96 1.51 -0.61
N ALA A 187 0.96 0.93 -1.26
CA ALA A 187 0.32 -0.27 -0.73
C ALA A 187 1.30 -1.44 -0.66
N PHE A 188 2.13 -1.64 -1.70
CA PHE A 188 3.14 -2.68 -1.69
C PHE A 188 4.19 -2.46 -0.60
N GLY A 189 4.80 -1.29 -0.50
CA GLY A 189 5.79 -0.98 0.54
C GLY A 189 5.24 -1.20 1.95
N THR A 190 3.98 -0.81 2.18
CA THR A 190 3.32 -0.96 3.48
C THR A 190 3.00 -2.42 3.84
N VAL A 191 2.51 -3.22 2.87
CA VAL A 191 2.02 -4.58 3.14
C VAL A 191 3.10 -5.64 2.90
N SER A 192 4.17 -5.32 2.16
CA SER A 192 5.26 -6.26 1.86
C SER A 192 5.92 -6.86 3.10
N VAL A 193 5.98 -6.11 4.20
CA VAL A 193 6.53 -6.56 5.50
C VAL A 193 5.71 -7.69 6.13
N GLU A 194 4.47 -7.88 5.72
CA GLU A 194 3.58 -8.94 6.16
C GLU A 194 3.79 -10.25 5.38
N ALA A 195 4.62 -10.24 4.32
CA ALA A 195 4.87 -11.44 3.53
C ALA A 195 5.55 -12.52 4.37
N GLY A 196 4.98 -13.73 4.34
CA GLY A 196 5.54 -14.86 5.07
C GLY A 196 4.51 -15.81 5.67
N THR A 197 4.96 -16.63 6.59
CA THR A 197 4.10 -17.60 7.28
C THR A 197 3.56 -17.03 8.58
N HIS A 198 2.25 -16.85 8.62
CA HIS A 198 1.50 -16.44 9.81
C HIS A 198 1.14 -17.64 10.66
N ARG A 199 1.15 -17.46 11.98
CA ARG A 199 0.87 -18.51 12.96
C ARG A 199 -0.25 -18.09 13.91
N LEU A 200 -1.26 -18.93 14.04
CA LEU A 200 -2.33 -18.79 15.03
C LEU A 200 -2.25 -19.93 16.05
N ALA A 201 -2.26 -19.59 17.33
CA ALA A 201 -2.37 -20.57 18.41
C ALA A 201 -3.61 -20.24 19.26
N ARG A 202 -4.68 -21.03 19.10
CA ARG A 202 -5.96 -20.85 19.81
C ARG A 202 -6.58 -22.19 20.22
N ILE A 203 -7.61 -22.16 21.06
CA ILE A 203 -8.51 -23.30 21.24
C ILE A 203 -9.33 -23.43 19.95
N SER A 204 -9.29 -24.60 19.33
CA SER A 204 -9.98 -24.87 18.07
C SER A 204 -11.50 -24.85 18.26
N PRO A 205 -12.26 -24.11 17.45
CA PRO A 205 -13.71 -24.22 17.43
C PRO A 205 -14.22 -25.48 16.72
N PHE A 206 -13.33 -26.21 16.00
CA PHE A 206 -13.63 -27.40 15.22
C PHE A 206 -13.22 -28.71 15.90
N GLY A 207 -12.48 -28.64 17.02
CA GLY A 207 -11.93 -29.77 17.73
C GLY A 207 -12.52 -30.00 19.13
N SER A 208 -11.98 -31.01 19.86
CA SER A 208 -12.34 -31.22 21.24
C SER A 208 -11.79 -30.11 22.16
N ALA A 209 -12.63 -29.64 23.07
CA ALA A 209 -12.67 -28.32 23.71
C ALA A 209 -11.46 -27.91 24.59
N ASP A 210 -10.43 -28.70 24.81
CA ASP A 210 -9.45 -28.39 25.87
C ASP A 210 -8.00 -28.21 25.40
N LYS A 211 -7.72 -28.31 24.10
CA LYS A 211 -6.33 -28.23 23.61
C LYS A 211 -6.16 -27.04 22.65
N ARG A 212 -5.09 -26.26 22.88
CA ARG A 212 -4.65 -25.28 21.90
C ARG A 212 -4.12 -25.98 20.67
N GLN A 213 -4.65 -25.57 19.50
CA GLN A 213 -4.18 -25.98 18.18
C GLN A 213 -3.33 -24.89 17.59
N THR A 214 -2.37 -25.25 16.77
CA THR A 214 -1.55 -24.31 16.02
C THR A 214 -1.86 -24.47 14.54
N SER A 215 -2.19 -23.38 13.89
CA SER A 215 -2.52 -23.30 12.46
C SER A 215 -1.61 -22.32 11.78
N PHE A 216 -1.35 -22.56 10.51
CA PHE A 216 -0.50 -21.71 9.68
C PHE A 216 -1.24 -21.26 8.43
N ALA A 217 -0.92 -20.05 7.99
CA ALA A 217 -1.33 -19.53 6.69
C ALA A 217 -0.16 -18.74 6.08
N ALA A 218 0.02 -18.85 4.78
CA ALA A 218 1.03 -18.08 4.05
C ALA A 218 0.39 -16.83 3.47
N VAL A 219 1.08 -15.70 3.60
CA VAL A 219 0.75 -14.43 2.95
C VAL A 219 1.88 -14.12 1.98
N GLU A 220 1.52 -13.91 0.73
CA GLU A 220 2.42 -13.48 -0.34
C GLU A 220 1.97 -12.10 -0.81
N VAL A 221 2.92 -11.20 -0.97
CA VAL A 221 2.66 -9.83 -1.42
C VAL A 221 3.57 -9.55 -2.60
N ILE A 222 2.96 -9.15 -3.73
CA ILE A 222 3.71 -8.77 -4.92
C ILE A 222 3.25 -7.38 -5.39
N PRO A 223 4.15 -6.56 -5.97
CA PRO A 223 3.76 -5.29 -6.55
C PRO A 223 2.90 -5.50 -7.79
N LEU A 224 1.90 -4.64 -7.98
CA LEU A 224 1.17 -4.59 -9.24
C LEU A 224 2.09 -3.99 -10.31
N MET A 225 2.48 -4.83 -11.27
CA MET A 225 3.28 -4.39 -12.41
C MET A 225 2.34 -3.90 -13.51
N GLU A 226 2.66 -2.74 -14.09
CA GLU A 226 2.09 -2.39 -15.39
C GLU A 226 2.56 -3.42 -16.42
N GLU A 227 1.75 -3.68 -17.45
CA GLU A 227 2.13 -4.64 -18.50
C GLU A 227 3.55 -4.35 -18.96
N ALA A 228 4.42 -5.35 -18.79
CA ALA A 228 5.80 -5.24 -19.24
C ALA A 228 5.76 -5.08 -20.76
N THR A 229 6.37 -4.02 -21.26
CA THR A 229 6.70 -3.90 -22.69
C THR A 229 7.37 -5.22 -23.11
N GLU A 230 6.92 -5.83 -24.20
CA GLU A 230 7.41 -7.11 -24.73
C GLU A 230 8.92 -7.27 -24.48
N VAL A 231 9.28 -8.28 -23.70
CA VAL A 231 10.67 -8.65 -23.52
C VAL A 231 11.07 -9.36 -24.80
N ASP A 232 11.77 -8.64 -25.69
CA ASP A 232 12.36 -9.23 -26.89
C ASP A 232 13.50 -10.17 -26.46
N ILE A 233 13.24 -11.47 -26.48
CA ILE A 233 14.25 -12.49 -26.21
C ILE A 233 14.80 -12.97 -27.55
N PRO A 234 16.06 -12.64 -27.88
CA PRO A 234 16.68 -13.11 -29.12
C PRO A 234 16.63 -14.63 -29.19
N GLU A 235 16.26 -15.19 -30.35
CA GLU A 235 16.18 -16.65 -30.56
C GLU A 235 17.51 -17.36 -30.19
N ASN A 236 18.64 -16.67 -30.29
CA ASN A 236 19.96 -17.20 -29.94
C ASN A 236 20.16 -17.42 -28.43
N ASP A 237 19.35 -16.79 -27.60
CA ASP A 237 19.40 -16.93 -26.14
C ASP A 237 18.44 -18.02 -25.64
N ILE A 238 17.64 -18.60 -26.55
CA ILE A 238 16.72 -19.68 -26.24
C ILE A 238 17.38 -21.02 -26.57
N ARG A 239 17.58 -21.85 -25.55
CA ARG A 239 18.02 -23.24 -25.73
C ARG A 239 16.84 -24.17 -25.48
N VAL A 240 16.48 -24.98 -26.48
CA VAL A 240 15.44 -25.98 -26.38
C VAL A 240 16.08 -27.37 -26.21
N ASP A 241 15.96 -27.95 -25.02
CA ASP A 241 16.39 -29.31 -24.73
C ASP A 241 15.18 -30.27 -24.79
N VAL A 242 15.19 -31.20 -25.76
CA VAL A 242 14.11 -32.18 -25.96
C VAL A 242 14.49 -33.53 -25.36
N PHE A 243 13.64 -34.07 -24.52
CA PHE A 243 13.85 -35.42 -23.97
C PHE A 243 12.58 -36.28 -24.09
N ARG A 244 12.73 -37.59 -24.08
CA ARG A 244 11.58 -38.51 -24.05
C ARG A 244 11.26 -38.87 -22.60
N SER A 245 9.99 -38.83 -22.26
CA SER A 245 9.54 -39.33 -20.95
C SER A 245 9.85 -40.83 -20.82
N SER A 246 10.38 -41.23 -19.66
CA SER A 246 10.85 -42.58 -19.39
C SER A 246 9.75 -43.59 -19.04
N GLY A 247 8.45 -43.24 -19.18
CA GLY A 247 7.34 -44.14 -18.92
C GLY A 247 6.02 -43.70 -19.54
N PRO A 248 5.12 -44.67 -19.87
CA PRO A 248 3.85 -44.36 -20.55
C PRO A 248 2.88 -43.51 -19.74
N CYS A 249 2.98 -43.51 -18.42
CA CYS A 249 2.15 -42.65 -17.53
C CYS A 249 2.58 -41.17 -17.53
N LEU A 250 3.78 -40.84 -17.99
CA LEU A 250 4.28 -39.47 -17.97
C LEU A 250 3.94 -38.68 -19.23
N LEU A 251 3.36 -39.34 -20.26
CA LEU A 251 2.96 -38.70 -21.51
C LEU A 251 1.87 -37.61 -21.36
N TYR A 252 1.05 -37.71 -20.30
CA TYR A 252 0.01 -36.73 -20.00
C TYR A 252 0.47 -35.57 -19.11
N THR A 253 1.54 -35.79 -18.33
CA THR A 253 2.06 -34.79 -17.41
C THR A 253 3.22 -33.97 -17.98
N SER A 254 3.83 -34.44 -19.08
CA SER A 254 4.94 -33.77 -19.75
C SER A 254 4.52 -32.87 -20.93
N ARG A 255 3.22 -32.71 -21.21
CA ARG A 255 2.79 -31.63 -22.09
C ARG A 255 2.93 -30.33 -21.33
N ALA A 256 3.86 -29.49 -21.80
CA ALA A 256 3.88 -28.11 -21.40
C ALA A 256 2.48 -27.53 -21.60
N HIS A 257 1.88 -26.98 -20.57
CA HIS A 257 0.75 -26.09 -20.78
C HIS A 257 1.33 -24.87 -21.49
N GLU A 258 0.97 -24.75 -22.77
CA GLU A 258 1.11 -23.50 -23.48
C GLU A 258 0.19 -22.52 -22.75
N THR A 259 0.79 -21.58 -22.03
CA THR A 259 0.13 -20.38 -21.51
C THR A 259 0.53 -19.22 -22.37
#